data_2cb848aa461143cf6c3975d660d830f6
#
_entry.id   2cb848aa461143cf6c3975d660d830f6
#
_cell.length_a   1.000
_cell.length_b   1.000
_cell.length_c   1.000
_cell.angle_alpha   90.00
_cell.angle_beta   90.00
_cell.angle_gamma   90.00
#
_symmetry.space_group_name_H-M   'P 1'
#
loop_
_entity.id
_entity.type
_entity.pdbx_description
1 polymer ?
#
loop_
_entity_poly.entity_id
_entity_poly.type
_entity_poly.pdbx_seq_one_letter_code
_entity_poly.pdbx_strand_id
1 'polypeptide(L)'
;LLAAARASGMLVVHTREGHRPDLSDLPDWKRIRAERSGAPIGAAGPLGRLLVRGEYGHDLIDELQPQVGEPVIDKPGYCAFAATDLELILRSRGIDTLIITGVTTEVCVSSTLRSAIDRGFNCLTVSDACASAHPELHAAALAMIGVEGGIFGEVCDSAALLSALREAA
;
A
#
# COMPACT_ATOMS: atom_id res chain seq x y z
N LEU A 1 1.96 12.53 -8.35
CA LEU A 1 3.07 11.61 -8.04
C LEU A 1 3.20 10.51 -9.07
N LEU A 2 2.15 9.74 -9.35
CA LEU A 2 2.20 8.59 -10.27
C LEU A 2 2.79 8.94 -11.64
N ALA A 3 2.33 10.04 -12.25
CA ALA A 3 2.87 10.51 -13.53
C ALA A 3 4.36 10.88 -13.46
N ALA A 4 4.80 11.47 -12.36
CA ALA A 4 6.22 11.82 -12.16
C ALA A 4 7.09 10.55 -11.96
N ALA A 5 6.64 9.60 -11.17
CA ALA A 5 7.32 8.32 -10.98
C ALA A 5 7.51 7.58 -12.32
N ARG A 6 6.47 7.53 -13.14
CA ARG A 6 6.52 6.96 -14.50
C ARG A 6 7.51 7.69 -15.40
N ALA A 7 7.47 9.04 -15.40
CA ALA A 7 8.38 9.86 -16.19
C ALA A 7 9.85 9.71 -15.77
N SER A 8 10.10 9.45 -14.48
CA SER A 8 11.45 9.18 -13.95
C SER A 8 11.90 7.73 -14.10
N GLY A 9 11.16 6.88 -14.81
CA GLY A 9 11.51 5.48 -15.03
C GLY A 9 11.48 4.60 -13.77
N MET A 10 10.80 5.03 -12.71
CA MET A 10 10.64 4.24 -11.48
C MET A 10 9.76 3.02 -11.73
N LEU A 11 10.05 1.93 -11.04
CA LEU A 11 9.14 0.79 -10.98
C LEU A 11 7.90 1.20 -10.16
N VAL A 12 6.76 1.27 -10.81
CA VAL A 12 5.47 1.46 -10.14
C VAL A 12 4.87 0.10 -9.83
N VAL A 13 4.46 -0.11 -8.57
CA VAL A 13 3.77 -1.31 -8.10
C VAL A 13 2.46 -0.89 -7.43
N HIS A 14 1.37 -1.46 -7.89
CA HIS A 14 0.06 -1.25 -7.31
C HIS A 14 -0.28 -2.38 -6.33
N THR A 15 -0.89 -2.04 -5.20
CA THR A 15 -1.35 -3.04 -4.24
C THR A 15 -2.82 -2.85 -3.92
N ARG A 16 -3.57 -3.93 -3.83
CA ARG A 16 -4.97 -3.91 -3.43
C ARG A 16 -5.27 -5.07 -2.50
N GLU A 17 -6.03 -4.82 -1.44
CA GLU A 17 -6.42 -5.85 -0.49
C GLU A 17 -7.64 -6.60 -1.01
N GLY A 18 -7.54 -7.92 -1.08
CA GLY A 18 -8.67 -8.73 -1.49
C GLY A 18 -8.44 -10.22 -1.33
N HIS A 19 -9.54 -10.92 -1.12
CA HIS A 19 -9.60 -12.36 -0.94
C HIS A 19 -10.05 -13.07 -2.22
N ARG A 20 -9.76 -14.36 -2.31
CA ARG A 20 -10.24 -15.22 -3.40
C ARG A 20 -11.77 -15.22 -3.45
N PRO A 21 -12.40 -15.43 -4.62
CA PRO A 21 -13.87 -15.45 -4.74
C PRO A 21 -14.55 -16.49 -3.85
N ASP A 22 -13.89 -17.60 -3.55
CA ASP A 22 -14.33 -18.66 -2.65
C ASP A 22 -14.01 -18.41 -1.18
N LEU A 23 -13.30 -17.29 -0.86
CA LEU A 23 -12.85 -16.90 0.48
C LEU A 23 -11.95 -17.94 1.18
N SER A 24 -11.36 -18.86 0.45
CA SER A 24 -10.50 -19.93 1.01
C SER A 24 -9.22 -19.40 1.67
N ASP A 25 -8.84 -18.16 1.37
CA ASP A 25 -7.70 -17.45 1.96
C ASP A 25 -8.09 -16.44 3.07
N LEU A 26 -9.36 -16.48 3.54
CA LEU A 26 -9.86 -15.61 4.61
C LEU A 26 -9.81 -16.32 5.96
N PRO A 27 -8.87 -15.97 6.87
CA PRO A 27 -8.80 -16.59 8.18
C PRO A 27 -9.96 -16.17 9.09
N ASP A 28 -10.40 -17.06 9.95
CA ASP A 28 -11.56 -16.85 10.83
C ASP A 28 -11.46 -15.58 11.69
N TRP A 29 -10.30 -15.28 12.24
CA TRP A 29 -10.13 -14.08 13.05
C TRP A 29 -10.41 -12.79 12.26
N LYS A 30 -10.00 -12.76 10.97
CA LYS A 30 -10.22 -11.60 10.09
C LYS A 30 -11.69 -11.50 9.69
N ARG A 31 -12.34 -12.64 9.41
CA ARG A 31 -13.77 -12.73 9.15
C ARG A 31 -14.58 -12.19 10.33
N ILE A 32 -14.32 -12.70 11.54
CA ILE A 32 -15.02 -12.27 12.78
C ILE A 32 -14.80 -10.78 13.04
N ARG A 33 -13.58 -10.28 12.88
CA ARG A 33 -13.28 -8.84 13.02
C ARG A 33 -14.10 -8.00 12.03
N ALA A 34 -14.14 -8.41 10.76
CA ALA A 34 -14.88 -7.70 9.71
C ALA A 34 -16.41 -7.68 10.02
N GLU A 35 -16.96 -8.79 10.48
CA GLU A 35 -18.36 -8.87 10.95
C GLU A 35 -18.63 -7.88 12.11
N ARG A 36 -17.74 -7.83 13.10
CA ARG A 36 -17.85 -6.91 14.25
C ARG A 36 -17.75 -5.43 13.85
N SER A 37 -17.00 -5.12 12.81
CA SER A 37 -16.89 -3.74 12.29
C SER A 37 -18.06 -3.33 11.40
N GLY A 38 -19.05 -4.20 11.18
CA GLY A 38 -20.20 -3.94 10.32
C GLY A 38 -19.90 -4.00 8.82
N ALA A 39 -18.71 -4.49 8.43
CA ALA A 39 -18.27 -4.61 7.03
C ALA A 39 -17.78 -6.04 6.73
N PRO A 40 -18.67 -7.05 6.70
CA PRO A 40 -18.28 -8.45 6.49
C PRO A 40 -17.62 -8.65 5.13
N ILE A 41 -16.43 -9.23 5.13
CA ILE A 41 -15.72 -9.59 3.89
C ILE A 41 -16.54 -10.62 3.11
N GLY A 42 -16.74 -10.38 1.81
CA GLY A 42 -17.55 -11.21 0.94
C GLY A 42 -19.02 -10.82 0.90
N ALA A 43 -19.49 -9.91 1.75
CA ALA A 43 -20.87 -9.41 1.71
C ALA A 43 -21.11 -8.59 0.43
N ALA A 44 -22.30 -8.74 -0.15
CA ALA A 44 -22.72 -7.96 -1.30
C ALA A 44 -22.88 -6.47 -0.95
N GLY A 45 -22.44 -5.62 -1.83
CA GLY A 45 -22.54 -4.16 -1.72
C GLY A 45 -22.73 -3.51 -3.08
N PRO A 46 -22.83 -2.17 -3.13
CA PRO A 46 -23.10 -1.46 -4.40
C PRO A 46 -21.97 -1.57 -5.43
N LEU A 47 -20.76 -1.93 -4.99
CA LEU A 47 -19.58 -2.09 -5.85
C LEU A 47 -19.16 -3.57 -6.00
N GLY A 48 -20.07 -4.49 -5.74
CA GLY A 48 -19.78 -5.93 -5.71
C GLY A 48 -19.54 -6.45 -4.30
N ARG A 49 -18.95 -7.62 -4.18
CA ARG A 49 -18.63 -8.23 -2.89
C ARG A 49 -17.42 -7.56 -2.23
N LEU A 50 -17.56 -7.18 -0.96
CA LEU A 50 -16.54 -6.44 -0.23
C LEU A 50 -15.23 -7.23 -0.14
N LEU A 51 -14.11 -6.61 -0.55
CA LEU A 51 -12.75 -7.16 -0.55
C LEU A 51 -12.63 -8.53 -1.25
N VAL A 52 -13.36 -8.74 -2.35
CA VAL A 52 -13.28 -9.95 -3.16
C VAL A 52 -12.64 -9.64 -4.51
N ARG A 53 -11.62 -10.40 -4.87
CA ARG A 53 -10.90 -10.25 -6.15
C ARG A 53 -11.83 -10.44 -7.34
N GLY A 54 -11.69 -9.56 -8.33
CA GLY A 54 -12.54 -9.55 -9.54
C GLY A 54 -13.81 -8.72 -9.42
N GLU A 55 -14.16 -8.25 -8.23
CA GLU A 55 -15.27 -7.31 -8.04
C GLU A 55 -14.83 -5.88 -8.39
N TYR A 56 -15.76 -5.05 -8.86
CA TYR A 56 -15.45 -3.66 -9.21
C TYR A 56 -14.88 -2.86 -8.03
N GLY A 57 -15.43 -3.03 -6.83
CA GLY A 57 -14.96 -2.35 -5.62
C GLY A 57 -13.61 -2.85 -5.08
N HIS A 58 -13.07 -3.93 -5.64
CA HIS A 58 -11.72 -4.41 -5.35
C HIS A 58 -10.68 -3.77 -6.26
N ASP A 59 -11.07 -3.28 -7.42
CA ASP A 59 -10.15 -2.73 -8.41
C ASP A 59 -9.57 -1.38 -7.99
N LEU A 60 -8.54 -0.96 -8.70
CA LEU A 60 -7.97 0.38 -8.58
C LEU A 60 -8.92 1.41 -9.20
N ILE A 61 -8.98 2.59 -8.63
CA ILE A 61 -9.76 3.69 -9.19
C ILE A 61 -9.20 4.11 -10.56
N ASP A 62 -10.04 4.69 -11.40
CA ASP A 62 -9.69 5.01 -12.79
C ASP A 62 -8.43 5.88 -12.92
N GLU A 63 -8.21 6.80 -11.98
CA GLU A 63 -7.07 7.71 -11.97
C GLU A 63 -5.73 7.02 -11.64
N LEU A 64 -5.79 5.82 -11.06
CA LEU A 64 -4.62 5.04 -10.64
C LEU A 64 -4.48 3.71 -11.38
N GLN A 65 -5.15 3.55 -12.51
CA GLN A 65 -5.06 2.31 -13.29
C GLN A 65 -3.61 2.02 -13.73
N PRO A 66 -3.17 0.75 -13.62
CA PRO A 66 -1.82 0.35 -13.96
C PRO A 66 -1.57 0.44 -15.46
N GLN A 67 -0.34 0.76 -15.83
CA GLN A 67 0.13 0.66 -17.21
C GLN A 67 0.72 -0.74 -17.47
N VAL A 68 0.87 -1.06 -18.75
CA VAL A 68 1.53 -2.32 -19.17
C VAL A 68 2.94 -2.40 -18.57
N GLY A 69 3.21 -3.48 -17.84
CA GLY A 69 4.49 -3.69 -17.17
C GLY A 69 4.54 -3.24 -15.69
N GLU A 70 3.48 -2.59 -15.19
CA GLU A 70 3.36 -2.26 -13.77
C GLU A 70 2.71 -3.44 -13.01
N PRO A 71 3.40 -4.07 -12.04
CA PRO A 71 2.84 -5.15 -11.27
C PRO A 71 1.64 -4.70 -10.42
N VAL A 72 0.63 -5.56 -10.33
CA VAL A 72 -0.50 -5.41 -9.41
C VAL A 72 -0.47 -6.56 -8.41
N ILE A 73 -0.36 -6.23 -7.13
CA ILE A 73 -0.25 -7.18 -6.03
C ILE A 73 -1.59 -7.30 -5.32
N ASP A 74 -2.25 -8.45 -5.50
CA ASP A 74 -3.43 -8.80 -4.73
C ASP A 74 -3.00 -9.42 -3.39
N LYS A 75 -3.16 -8.66 -2.32
CA LYS A 75 -2.75 -9.08 -0.97
C LYS A 75 -3.94 -9.54 -0.12
N PRO A 76 -3.87 -10.71 0.54
CA PRO A 76 -4.95 -11.19 1.41
C PRO A 76 -4.94 -10.51 2.79
N GLY A 77 -3.88 -9.78 3.10
CA GLY A 77 -3.65 -9.10 4.38
C GLY A 77 -3.33 -7.62 4.22
N TYR A 78 -2.92 -7.01 5.32
CA TYR A 78 -2.58 -5.58 5.36
C TYR A 78 -1.20 -5.31 4.75
N CYS A 79 -0.20 -6.12 5.11
CA CYS A 79 1.15 -6.02 4.61
C CYS A 79 1.24 -6.52 3.16
N ALA A 80 1.86 -5.72 2.29
CA ALA A 80 2.01 -6.08 0.88
C ALA A 80 3.05 -7.19 0.63
N PHE A 81 3.92 -7.49 1.59
CA PHE A 81 4.87 -8.60 1.50
C PHE A 81 4.28 -9.94 1.96
N ALA A 82 3.21 -9.91 2.77
CA ALA A 82 2.67 -11.12 3.37
C ALA A 82 1.84 -11.93 2.35
N ALA A 83 2.27 -13.16 2.08
CA ALA A 83 1.62 -14.09 1.14
C ALA A 83 1.49 -13.52 -0.30
N THR A 84 2.51 -12.79 -0.74
CA THR A 84 2.61 -12.23 -2.10
C THR A 84 4.02 -12.44 -2.67
N ASP A 85 4.19 -12.16 -3.94
CA ASP A 85 5.47 -12.19 -4.64
C ASP A 85 6.18 -10.81 -4.70
N LEU A 86 5.71 -9.81 -3.94
CA LEU A 86 6.25 -8.44 -3.98
C LEU A 86 7.77 -8.41 -3.76
N GLU A 87 8.28 -9.11 -2.74
CA GLU A 87 9.72 -9.11 -2.47
C GLU A 87 10.53 -9.69 -3.63
N LEU A 88 10.05 -10.78 -4.24
CA LEU A 88 10.70 -11.38 -5.41
C LEU A 88 10.76 -10.39 -6.57
N ILE A 89 9.66 -9.68 -6.84
CA ILE A 89 9.60 -8.64 -7.90
C ILE A 89 10.61 -7.53 -7.63
N LEU A 90 10.66 -7.00 -6.42
CA LEU A 90 11.59 -5.93 -6.06
C LEU A 90 13.05 -6.36 -6.16
N ARG A 91 13.39 -7.53 -5.58
CA ARG A 91 14.76 -8.06 -5.62
C ARG A 91 15.23 -8.38 -7.04
N SER A 92 14.36 -8.98 -7.87
CA SER A 92 14.71 -9.29 -9.27
C SER A 92 14.97 -8.06 -10.14
N ARG A 93 14.50 -6.89 -9.70
CA ARG A 93 14.71 -5.59 -10.35
C ARG A 93 15.82 -4.76 -9.69
N GLY A 94 16.50 -5.29 -8.66
CA GLY A 94 17.55 -4.60 -7.91
C GLY A 94 17.05 -3.39 -7.13
N ILE A 95 15.76 -3.37 -6.75
CA ILE A 95 15.18 -2.29 -5.96
C ILE A 95 15.61 -2.45 -4.50
N ASP A 96 16.11 -1.39 -3.90
CA ASP A 96 16.53 -1.29 -2.50
C ASP A 96 15.81 -0.18 -1.72
N THR A 97 15.12 0.71 -2.42
CA THR A 97 14.45 1.88 -1.84
C THR A 97 13.01 1.95 -2.30
N LEU A 98 12.08 2.14 -1.38
CA LEU A 98 10.65 2.18 -1.62
C LEU A 98 10.08 3.55 -1.29
N ILE A 99 9.33 4.14 -2.20
CA ILE A 99 8.45 5.28 -1.95
C ILE A 99 7.06 4.73 -1.68
N ILE A 100 6.57 4.91 -0.46
CA ILE A 100 5.33 4.30 0.01
C ILE A 100 4.22 5.35 0.09
N THR A 101 3.09 5.04 -0.53
CA THR A 101 1.87 5.86 -0.54
C THR A 101 0.65 4.98 -0.37
N GLY A 102 -0.52 5.59 -0.12
CA GLY A 102 -1.80 4.89 -0.15
C GLY A 102 -2.58 4.90 1.16
N VAL A 103 -3.50 3.95 1.28
CA VAL A 103 -4.46 3.87 2.38
C VAL A 103 -4.53 2.45 2.98
N THR A 104 -4.79 2.32 4.30
CA THR A 104 -4.79 3.41 5.29
C THR A 104 -3.42 3.52 5.94
N THR A 105 -3.04 4.74 6.34
CA THR A 105 -1.70 5.05 6.86
C THR A 105 -1.31 4.17 8.04
N GLU A 106 -2.21 4.03 9.01
CA GLU A 106 -2.01 3.27 10.25
C GLU A 106 -2.10 1.74 10.09
N VAL A 107 -2.65 1.25 8.97
CA VAL A 107 -2.84 -0.19 8.74
C VAL A 107 -1.95 -0.71 7.61
N CYS A 108 -2.38 -0.58 6.35
CA CYS A 108 -1.68 -1.20 5.22
C CYS A 108 -0.33 -0.54 4.93
N VAL A 109 -0.27 0.80 4.98
CA VAL A 109 0.98 1.55 4.81
C VAL A 109 1.95 1.20 5.93
N SER A 110 1.55 1.34 7.19
CA SER A 110 2.39 1.05 8.36
C SER A 110 2.86 -0.41 8.39
N SER A 111 1.99 -1.37 8.09
CA SER A 111 2.34 -2.80 8.08
C SER A 111 3.36 -3.12 6.98
N THR A 112 3.17 -2.55 5.79
CA THR A 112 4.06 -2.75 4.64
C THR A 112 5.41 -2.09 4.88
N LEU A 113 5.41 -0.86 5.39
CA LEU A 113 6.60 -0.08 5.73
C LEU A 113 7.52 -0.82 6.70
N ARG A 114 6.98 -1.25 7.85
CA ARG A 114 7.76 -1.99 8.87
C ARG A 114 8.34 -3.27 8.30
N SER A 115 7.53 -4.00 7.55
CA SER A 115 7.95 -5.23 6.88
C SER A 115 9.04 -4.99 5.82
N ALA A 116 9.02 -3.83 5.15
CA ALA A 116 10.07 -3.42 4.21
C ALA A 116 11.38 -3.15 4.93
N ILE A 117 11.35 -2.38 6.02
CA ILE A 117 12.53 -2.08 6.86
C ILE A 117 13.16 -3.37 7.39
N ASP A 118 12.37 -4.29 7.96
CA ASP A 118 12.85 -5.57 8.47
C ASP A 118 13.50 -6.46 7.38
N ARG A 119 13.18 -6.20 6.11
CA ARG A 119 13.79 -6.85 4.93
C ARG A 119 14.97 -6.09 4.35
N GLY A 120 15.36 -4.95 4.95
CA GLY A 120 16.50 -4.14 4.54
C GLY A 120 16.23 -3.23 3.34
N PHE A 121 14.98 -2.85 3.09
CA PHE A 121 14.66 -1.78 2.16
C PHE A 121 14.75 -0.42 2.85
N ASN A 122 15.30 0.58 2.16
CA ASN A 122 15.11 1.97 2.55
C ASN A 122 13.69 2.42 2.24
N CYS A 123 13.09 3.25 3.07
CA CYS A 123 11.71 3.66 2.89
C CYS A 123 11.54 5.18 3.01
N LEU A 124 10.77 5.75 2.09
CA LEU A 124 10.29 7.13 2.12
C LEU A 124 8.76 7.10 2.05
N THR A 125 8.09 7.64 3.05
CA THR A 125 6.64 7.74 3.07
C THR A 125 6.20 9.15 2.67
N VAL A 126 5.26 9.25 1.72
CA VAL A 126 4.75 10.55 1.25
C VAL A 126 3.48 10.89 2.01
N SER A 127 3.58 11.82 2.94
CA SER A 127 2.55 12.11 3.95
C SER A 127 1.20 12.50 3.37
N ASP A 128 1.17 13.41 2.41
CA ASP A 128 -0.04 13.90 1.75
C ASP A 128 -0.54 12.99 0.58
N ALA A 129 0.19 11.92 0.30
CA ALA A 129 -0.24 10.82 -0.56
C ALA A 129 -0.63 9.56 0.23
N CYS A 130 -0.74 9.68 1.55
CA CYS A 130 -1.32 8.70 2.46
C CYS A 130 -2.56 9.28 3.13
N ALA A 131 -3.51 8.43 3.49
CA ALA A 131 -4.73 8.86 4.18
C ALA A 131 -5.25 7.80 5.15
N SER A 132 -6.06 8.24 6.10
CA SER A 132 -6.85 7.43 7.02
C SER A 132 -8.25 8.03 7.19
N ALA A 133 -9.21 7.21 7.55
CA ALA A 133 -10.52 7.68 7.99
C ALA A 133 -10.46 8.44 9.33
N HIS A 134 -9.37 8.30 10.07
CA HIS A 134 -9.12 8.88 11.38
C HIS A 134 -7.88 9.78 11.32
N PRO A 135 -8.05 11.12 11.20
CA PRO A 135 -6.92 12.07 11.07
C PRO A 135 -5.87 11.96 12.18
N GLU A 136 -6.33 11.68 13.41
CA GLU A 136 -5.44 11.50 14.57
C GLU A 136 -4.57 10.23 14.45
N LEU A 137 -5.10 9.15 13.86
CA LEU A 137 -4.34 7.92 13.62
C LEU A 137 -3.37 8.09 12.46
N HIS A 138 -3.77 8.82 11.42
CA HIS A 138 -2.88 9.22 10.33
C HIS A 138 -1.67 9.99 10.87
N ALA A 139 -1.91 11.06 11.65
CA ALA A 139 -0.84 11.86 12.22
C ALA A 139 0.07 11.06 13.16
N ALA A 140 -0.50 10.21 14.01
CA ALA A 140 0.26 9.34 14.89
C ALA A 140 1.12 8.33 14.12
N ALA A 141 0.57 7.71 13.06
CA ALA A 141 1.30 6.76 12.24
C ALA A 141 2.51 7.42 11.53
N LEU A 142 2.34 8.62 10.98
CA LEU A 142 3.43 9.37 10.37
C LEU A 142 4.50 9.78 11.41
N ALA A 143 4.09 10.23 12.60
CA ALA A 143 5.01 10.58 13.67
C ALA A 143 5.88 9.39 14.11
N MET A 144 5.32 8.17 14.15
CA MET A 144 6.06 6.96 14.51
C MET A 144 7.16 6.59 13.51
N ILE A 145 7.06 7.01 12.25
CA ILE A 145 8.07 6.70 11.23
C ILE A 145 9.38 7.38 11.57
N GLY A 146 9.32 8.66 11.97
CA GLY A 146 10.49 9.50 12.21
C GLY A 146 11.11 9.38 13.59
N VAL A 147 10.56 8.56 14.51
CA VAL A 147 11.16 8.42 15.86
C VAL A 147 12.57 7.82 15.77
N GLU A 148 13.39 8.12 16.78
CA GLU A 148 14.76 7.61 16.89
C GLU A 148 15.63 7.88 15.64
N GLY A 149 15.40 9.01 14.98
CA GLY A 149 16.15 9.39 13.77
C GLY A 149 15.68 8.71 12.49
N GLY A 150 14.44 8.27 12.45
CA GLY A 150 13.84 7.63 11.26
C GLY A 150 13.91 6.09 11.29
N ILE A 151 13.54 5.51 12.43
CA ILE A 151 13.64 4.04 12.62
C ILE A 151 12.86 3.23 11.56
N PHE A 152 11.80 3.84 10.97
CA PHE A 152 11.05 3.23 9.87
C PHE A 152 11.22 3.99 8.55
N GLY A 153 12.29 4.79 8.41
CA GLY A 153 12.57 5.57 7.22
C GLY A 153 12.23 7.05 7.37
N GLU A 154 12.05 7.70 6.25
CA GLU A 154 11.81 9.15 6.17
C GLU A 154 10.36 9.46 5.79
N VAL A 155 9.95 10.70 6.09
CA VAL A 155 8.64 11.23 5.69
C VAL A 155 8.87 12.56 4.96
N CYS A 156 8.25 12.71 3.79
CA CYS A 156 8.19 13.99 3.08
C CYS A 156 6.76 14.25 2.59
N ASP A 157 6.52 15.44 2.07
CA ASP A 157 5.33 15.72 1.29
C ASP A 157 5.56 15.50 -0.22
N SER A 158 4.49 15.52 -0.99
CA SER A 158 4.56 15.33 -2.44
C SER A 158 5.32 16.46 -3.16
N ALA A 159 5.30 17.69 -2.63
CA ALA A 159 5.99 18.82 -3.22
C ALA A 159 7.52 18.66 -3.12
N ALA A 160 8.02 18.23 -1.96
CA ALA A 160 9.43 17.94 -1.76
C ALA A 160 9.91 16.79 -2.65
N LEU A 161 9.16 15.69 -2.72
CA LEU A 161 9.50 14.58 -3.60
C LEU A 161 9.54 15.00 -5.07
N LEU A 162 8.52 15.74 -5.54
CA LEU A 162 8.48 16.21 -6.93
C LEU A 162 9.62 17.18 -7.26
N SER A 163 10.08 17.99 -6.28
CA SER A 163 11.28 18.84 -6.46
C SER A 163 12.52 17.98 -6.65
N ALA A 164 12.75 17.03 -5.76
CA ALA A 164 13.91 16.14 -5.82
C ALA A 164 13.95 15.34 -7.14
N LEU A 165 12.80 14.86 -7.62
CA LEU A 165 12.74 14.14 -8.90
C LEU A 165 13.09 15.02 -10.11
N ARG A 166 12.73 16.33 -10.07
CA ARG A 166 13.12 17.26 -11.14
C ARG A 166 14.61 17.61 -11.15
N GLU A 167 15.23 17.62 -9.96
CA GLU A 167 16.67 17.91 -9.83
C GLU A 167 17.54 16.73 -10.23
N ALA A 168 17.00 15.50 -10.16
CA ALA A 168 17.70 14.28 -10.51
C ALA A 168 17.57 13.89 -12.00
N ALA A 169 16.72 14.57 -12.78
CA ALA A 169 16.44 14.29 -14.20
C ALA A 169 17.36 15.06 -15.12
#